data_a155d24901996ea2e4d00d8d7d0c1652
#
_entry.id   a155d24901996ea2e4d00d8d7d0c1652
#
_cell.length_a   1.000
_cell.length_b   1.000
_cell.length_c   1.000
_cell.angle_alpha   90.00
_cell.angle_beta   90.00
_cell.angle_gamma   90.00
#
_symmetry.space_group_name_H-M   'P 1'
#
loop_
_entity.id
_entity.type
_entity.pdbx_description
1 polymer ?
#
loop_
_entity_poly.entity_id
_entity_poly.type
_entity_poly.pdbx_seq_one_letter_code
_entity_poly.pdbx_strand_id
1 'polypeptide(L)'
;MIELFHNVSHECSRITTSRYSTSFSSAIKLLQKDIRGPIYDIYGFVRFADEIVDTFHDYDKVNLLSDFKKQTYEAIEDKISLNPILNSFQITVNRYNIDLHLVDAFFKSMEFDLQKATYDQSGYADYIYGSAEVVGLMCLYVFCNGNKVQYEHLKPSAQALGSAFQKVNFLRDVKADYQQLNRVYFPGVDFNDFSAEMKASIEEDIQNDFDKAYGGIVQLPLNARFGVYLAYKYYLSLFKKIKALQPQKILEHRIRIPNYHKAWVAAKVVIRTQLNLL
;
A
#
# COMPACT_ATOMS: atom_id res chain seq x y z
N MET A 1 -11.84 -8.18 -30.06
CA MET A 1 -10.65 -8.96 -29.60
C MET A 1 -9.77 -8.17 -28.66
N ILE A 2 -9.50 -6.90 -28.89
CA ILE A 2 -8.68 -6.07 -27.98
C ILE A 2 -9.30 -5.95 -26.58
N GLU A 3 -10.60 -5.81 -26.49
CA GLU A 3 -11.33 -5.76 -25.22
C GLU A 3 -11.16 -7.04 -24.39
N LEU A 4 -11.15 -8.21 -25.03
CA LEU A 4 -10.85 -9.48 -24.35
C LEU A 4 -9.45 -9.47 -23.74
N PHE A 5 -8.46 -8.97 -24.47
CA PHE A 5 -7.08 -8.85 -24.00
C PHE A 5 -6.97 -7.92 -22.77
N HIS A 6 -7.65 -6.77 -22.81
CA HIS A 6 -7.73 -5.86 -21.66
C HIS A 6 -8.41 -6.50 -20.44
N ASN A 7 -9.51 -7.19 -20.65
CA ASN A 7 -10.23 -7.89 -19.58
C ASN A 7 -9.37 -8.98 -18.91
N VAL A 8 -8.62 -9.76 -19.71
CA VAL A 8 -7.66 -10.74 -19.19
C VAL A 8 -6.55 -10.06 -18.38
N SER A 9 -6.06 -8.91 -18.83
CA SER A 9 -5.03 -8.14 -18.11
C SER A 9 -5.55 -7.68 -16.74
N HIS A 10 -6.76 -7.11 -16.66
CA HIS A 10 -7.41 -6.74 -15.40
C HIS A 10 -7.60 -7.96 -14.48
N GLU A 11 -7.95 -9.13 -15.07
CA GLU A 11 -8.08 -10.35 -14.28
C GLU A 11 -6.76 -10.83 -13.69
N CYS A 12 -5.65 -10.71 -14.41
CA CYS A 12 -4.32 -11.00 -13.87
C CYS A 12 -4.01 -10.13 -12.62
N SER A 13 -4.26 -8.84 -12.67
CA SER A 13 -4.09 -7.93 -11.53
C SER A 13 -5.01 -8.29 -10.37
N ARG A 14 -6.26 -8.66 -10.64
CA ARG A 14 -7.22 -9.14 -9.63
C ARG A 14 -6.75 -10.43 -8.96
N ILE A 15 -6.27 -11.40 -9.74
CA ILE A 15 -5.75 -12.68 -9.21
C ILE A 15 -4.51 -12.42 -8.36
N THR A 16 -3.56 -11.59 -8.84
CA THR A 16 -2.38 -11.18 -8.09
C THR A 16 -2.80 -10.62 -6.72
N THR A 17 -3.67 -9.61 -6.68
CA THR A 17 -4.15 -9.03 -5.43
C THR A 17 -4.77 -10.07 -4.50
N SER A 18 -5.59 -10.96 -5.05
CA SER A 18 -6.32 -11.96 -4.26
C SER A 18 -5.39 -13.02 -3.64
N ARG A 19 -4.30 -13.34 -4.30
CA ARG A 19 -3.31 -14.30 -3.82
C ARG A 19 -2.38 -13.71 -2.77
N TYR A 20 -1.95 -12.46 -2.97
CA TYR A 20 -0.98 -11.81 -2.09
C TYR A 20 -1.60 -11.13 -0.86
N SER A 21 -2.84 -10.62 -0.94
CA SER A 21 -3.47 -9.90 0.17
C SER A 21 -4.94 -10.20 0.38
N THR A 22 -5.23 -11.00 1.40
CA THR A 22 -6.63 -11.24 1.83
C THR A 22 -7.30 -9.99 2.38
N SER A 23 -6.54 -9.09 3.02
CA SER A 23 -7.08 -7.85 3.60
C SER A 23 -7.47 -6.85 2.53
N PHE A 24 -6.56 -6.53 1.58
CA PHE A 24 -6.86 -5.62 0.48
C PHE A 24 -7.91 -6.19 -0.46
N SER A 25 -7.82 -7.48 -0.80
CA SER A 25 -8.85 -8.13 -1.62
C SER A 25 -10.26 -8.01 -1.01
N SER A 26 -10.38 -8.16 0.31
CA SER A 26 -11.66 -8.00 1.01
C SER A 26 -12.13 -6.53 1.02
N ALA A 27 -11.21 -5.59 1.20
CA ALA A 27 -11.51 -4.16 1.21
C ALA A 27 -11.97 -3.67 -0.17
N ILE A 28 -11.29 -4.09 -1.26
CA ILE A 28 -11.64 -3.73 -2.62
C ILE A 28 -13.05 -4.22 -2.98
N LYS A 29 -13.50 -5.36 -2.45
CA LYS A 29 -14.87 -5.86 -2.68
C LYS A 29 -15.96 -4.94 -2.12
N LEU A 30 -15.65 -4.06 -1.18
CA LEU A 30 -16.58 -3.04 -0.64
C LEU A 30 -16.55 -1.71 -1.42
N LEU A 31 -15.63 -1.54 -2.37
CA LEU A 31 -15.68 -0.43 -3.32
C LEU A 31 -16.84 -0.62 -4.31
N GLN A 32 -17.30 0.44 -4.95
CA GLN A 32 -18.22 0.32 -6.09
C GLN A 32 -17.57 -0.48 -7.23
N LYS A 33 -18.39 -1.18 -8.01
CA LYS A 33 -17.91 -2.15 -9.01
C LYS A 33 -17.00 -1.56 -10.07
N ASP A 34 -17.30 -0.34 -10.49
CA ASP A 34 -16.62 0.39 -11.56
C ASP A 34 -15.19 0.81 -11.23
N ILE A 35 -14.87 0.99 -9.93
CA ILE A 35 -13.53 1.38 -9.48
C ILE A 35 -12.69 0.21 -8.93
N ARG A 36 -13.26 -1.00 -8.80
CA ARG A 36 -12.51 -2.17 -8.29
C ARG A 36 -11.37 -2.59 -9.21
N GLY A 37 -11.64 -2.63 -10.52
CA GLY A 37 -10.64 -2.98 -11.53
C GLY A 37 -9.41 -2.10 -11.42
N PRO A 38 -9.56 -0.77 -11.53
CA PRO A 38 -8.44 0.17 -11.39
C PRO A 38 -7.62 0.01 -10.10
N ILE A 39 -8.27 -0.29 -8.97
CA ILE A 39 -7.53 -0.52 -7.70
C ILE A 39 -6.77 -1.85 -7.72
N TYR A 40 -7.32 -2.90 -8.35
CA TYR A 40 -6.57 -4.14 -8.59
C TYR A 40 -5.37 -3.92 -9.51
N ASP A 41 -5.49 -3.06 -10.53
CA ASP A 41 -4.43 -2.76 -11.49
C ASP A 41 -3.25 -2.05 -10.81
N ILE A 42 -3.53 -1.04 -9.97
CA ILE A 42 -2.52 -0.35 -9.16
C ILE A 42 -1.83 -1.35 -8.21
N TYR A 43 -2.60 -2.20 -7.53
CA TYR A 43 -2.01 -3.20 -6.62
C TYR A 43 -1.16 -4.23 -7.37
N GLY A 44 -1.60 -4.69 -8.53
CA GLY A 44 -0.85 -5.63 -9.37
C GLY A 44 0.50 -5.08 -9.77
N PHE A 45 0.54 -3.83 -10.23
CA PHE A 45 1.76 -3.11 -10.58
C PHE A 45 2.72 -3.00 -9.38
N VAL A 46 2.24 -2.47 -8.26
CA VAL A 46 3.02 -2.32 -7.02
C VAL A 46 3.58 -3.68 -6.59
N ARG A 47 2.74 -4.71 -6.55
CA ARG A 47 3.17 -6.03 -6.07
C ARG A 47 4.24 -6.68 -6.94
N PHE A 48 4.22 -6.49 -8.25
CA PHE A 48 5.25 -7.04 -9.14
C PHE A 48 6.60 -6.36 -8.93
N ALA A 49 6.62 -5.05 -8.71
CA ALA A 49 7.85 -4.35 -8.35
C ALA A 49 8.38 -4.83 -6.98
N ASP A 50 7.51 -4.97 -5.96
CA ASP A 50 7.87 -5.53 -4.65
C ASP A 50 8.49 -6.93 -4.79
N GLU A 51 7.92 -7.83 -5.63
CA GLU A 51 8.49 -9.17 -5.84
C GLU A 51 9.92 -9.11 -6.36
N ILE A 52 10.22 -8.20 -7.28
CA ILE A 52 11.57 -8.05 -7.82
C ILE A 52 12.57 -7.74 -6.69
N VAL A 53 12.24 -6.79 -5.82
CA VAL A 53 13.17 -6.30 -4.80
C VAL A 53 13.23 -7.19 -3.56
N ASP A 54 12.12 -7.85 -3.21
CA ASP A 54 12.00 -8.61 -1.97
C ASP A 54 12.24 -10.12 -2.13
N THR A 55 11.97 -10.68 -3.32
CA THR A 55 11.87 -12.15 -3.49
C THR A 55 12.91 -12.73 -4.43
N PHE A 56 13.30 -12.04 -5.50
CA PHE A 56 14.13 -12.61 -6.57
C PHE A 56 15.62 -12.58 -6.25
N HIS A 57 16.03 -13.16 -5.12
CA HIS A 57 17.42 -13.10 -4.63
C HIS A 57 18.44 -13.80 -5.55
N ASP A 58 18.01 -14.81 -6.30
CA ASP A 58 18.87 -15.56 -7.24
C ASP A 58 18.93 -14.94 -8.64
N TYR A 59 18.30 -13.77 -8.85
CA TYR A 59 18.21 -13.10 -10.14
C TYR A 59 18.84 -11.69 -10.08
N ASP A 60 19.16 -11.15 -11.25
CA ASP A 60 19.64 -9.77 -11.38
C ASP A 60 18.48 -8.77 -11.17
N LYS A 61 18.24 -8.44 -9.89
CA LYS A 61 17.14 -7.55 -9.48
C LYS A 61 17.29 -6.14 -10.03
N VAL A 62 18.52 -5.66 -10.21
CA VAL A 62 18.78 -4.31 -10.73
C VAL A 62 18.32 -4.21 -12.18
N ASN A 63 18.72 -5.15 -13.01
CA ASN A 63 18.27 -5.20 -14.39
C ASN A 63 16.78 -5.47 -14.50
N LEU A 64 16.24 -6.41 -13.70
CA LEU A 64 14.77 -6.69 -13.69
C LEU A 64 13.93 -5.46 -13.32
N LEU A 65 14.35 -4.69 -12.32
CA LEU A 65 13.64 -3.46 -11.91
C LEU A 65 13.76 -2.38 -12.98
N SER A 66 14.95 -2.20 -13.57
CA SER A 66 15.20 -1.26 -14.65
C SER A 66 14.34 -1.56 -15.88
N ASP A 67 14.28 -2.84 -16.29
CA ASP A 67 13.45 -3.28 -17.40
C ASP A 67 11.95 -3.13 -17.11
N PHE A 68 11.52 -3.46 -15.89
CA PHE A 68 10.13 -3.27 -15.46
C PHE A 68 9.73 -1.80 -15.49
N LYS A 69 10.61 -0.91 -15.00
CA LYS A 69 10.43 0.55 -15.06
C LYS A 69 10.30 1.03 -16.50
N LYS A 70 11.23 0.66 -17.38
CA LYS A 70 11.21 1.02 -18.80
C LYS A 70 9.91 0.57 -19.48
N GLN A 71 9.55 -0.72 -19.33
CA GLN A 71 8.32 -1.29 -19.90
C GLN A 71 7.06 -0.61 -19.35
N THR A 72 7.08 -0.11 -18.11
CA THR A 72 5.97 0.64 -17.53
C THR A 72 5.70 1.94 -18.29
N TYR A 73 6.74 2.72 -18.56
CA TYR A 73 6.58 3.98 -19.33
C TYR A 73 6.24 3.73 -20.78
N GLU A 74 6.86 2.74 -21.43
CA GLU A 74 6.50 2.32 -22.79
C GLU A 74 5.01 1.91 -22.83
N ALA A 75 4.52 1.12 -21.87
CA ALA A 75 3.12 0.74 -21.81
C ALA A 75 2.17 1.93 -21.68
N ILE A 76 2.54 2.94 -20.87
CA ILE A 76 1.72 4.15 -20.66
C ILE A 76 1.69 5.00 -21.92
N GLU A 77 2.81 5.18 -22.61
CA GLU A 77 2.94 5.95 -23.84
C GLU A 77 2.22 5.29 -25.02
N ASP A 78 2.51 4.00 -25.25
CA ASP A 78 1.95 3.20 -26.34
C ASP A 78 0.47 2.81 -26.09
N LYS A 79 -0.01 2.95 -24.87
CA LYS A 79 -1.36 2.54 -24.40
C LYS A 79 -1.64 1.05 -24.58
N ILE A 80 -0.59 0.24 -24.60
CA ILE A 80 -0.64 -1.21 -24.68
C ILE A 80 0.64 -1.86 -24.12
N SER A 81 0.52 -3.08 -23.59
CA SER A 81 1.68 -3.90 -23.23
C SER A 81 1.34 -5.38 -23.35
N LEU A 82 2.30 -6.22 -23.74
CA LEU A 82 2.16 -7.68 -23.70
C LEU A 82 2.27 -8.22 -22.27
N ASN A 83 2.86 -7.46 -21.34
CA ASN A 83 2.80 -7.77 -19.92
C ASN A 83 1.40 -7.41 -19.38
N PRO A 84 0.57 -8.39 -18.96
CA PRO A 84 -0.81 -8.14 -18.59
C PRO A 84 -0.96 -7.21 -17.38
N ILE A 85 0.01 -7.23 -16.46
CA ILE A 85 0.01 -6.32 -15.28
C ILE A 85 0.26 -4.88 -15.73
N LEU A 86 1.24 -4.66 -16.59
CA LEU A 86 1.54 -3.33 -17.13
C LEU A 86 0.44 -2.85 -18.07
N ASN A 87 -0.19 -3.77 -18.83
CA ASN A 87 -1.32 -3.40 -19.68
C ASN A 87 -2.53 -2.93 -18.87
N SER A 88 -2.88 -3.59 -17.78
CA SER A 88 -3.98 -3.14 -16.93
C SER A 88 -3.63 -1.85 -16.18
N PHE A 89 -2.40 -1.71 -15.70
CA PHE A 89 -1.93 -0.51 -15.01
C PHE A 89 -1.95 0.72 -15.92
N GLN A 90 -1.41 0.62 -17.16
CA GLN A 90 -1.43 1.73 -18.10
C GLN A 90 -2.86 2.17 -18.46
N ILE A 91 -3.82 1.23 -18.60
CA ILE A 91 -5.23 1.59 -18.82
C ILE A 91 -5.75 2.46 -17.67
N THR A 92 -5.43 2.09 -16.45
CA THR A 92 -5.82 2.85 -15.25
C THR A 92 -5.13 4.21 -15.19
N VAL A 93 -3.81 4.28 -15.44
CA VAL A 93 -3.04 5.55 -15.45
C VAL A 93 -3.61 6.51 -16.50
N ASN A 94 -3.81 6.06 -17.74
CA ASN A 94 -4.33 6.88 -18.81
C ASN A 94 -5.79 7.32 -18.58
N ARG A 95 -6.64 6.40 -18.07
CA ARG A 95 -8.06 6.69 -17.81
C ARG A 95 -8.26 7.77 -16.75
N TYR A 96 -7.49 7.73 -15.67
CA TYR A 96 -7.63 8.64 -14.54
C TYR A 96 -6.64 9.80 -14.57
N ASN A 97 -5.77 9.88 -15.59
CA ASN A 97 -4.71 10.86 -15.70
C ASN A 97 -3.85 10.91 -14.42
N ILE A 98 -3.41 9.75 -13.96
CA ILE A 98 -2.55 9.63 -12.77
C ILE A 98 -1.22 10.34 -13.07
N ASP A 99 -0.79 11.21 -12.16
CA ASP A 99 0.45 11.95 -12.27
C ASP A 99 1.66 10.98 -12.26
N LEU A 100 2.47 11.01 -13.30
CA LEU A 100 3.63 10.14 -13.45
C LEU A 100 4.71 10.39 -12.39
N HIS A 101 4.75 11.56 -11.75
CA HIS A 101 5.62 11.80 -10.61
C HIS A 101 5.36 10.83 -9.45
N LEU A 102 4.14 10.30 -9.31
CA LEU A 102 3.84 9.27 -8.30
C LEU A 102 4.50 7.94 -8.68
N VAL A 103 4.50 7.61 -9.98
CA VAL A 103 5.16 6.41 -10.52
C VAL A 103 6.68 6.53 -10.39
N ASP A 104 7.24 7.72 -10.69
CA ASP A 104 8.68 8.01 -10.51
C ASP A 104 9.11 7.83 -9.05
N ALA A 105 8.36 8.41 -8.11
CA ALA A 105 8.66 8.32 -6.68
C ALA A 105 8.55 6.87 -6.18
N PHE A 106 7.58 6.10 -6.69
CA PHE A 106 7.46 4.68 -6.37
C PHE A 106 8.70 3.90 -6.85
N PHE A 107 9.12 4.04 -8.10
CA PHE A 107 10.33 3.37 -8.59
C PHE A 107 11.58 3.78 -7.82
N LYS A 108 11.72 5.08 -7.48
CA LYS A 108 12.83 5.56 -6.65
C LYS A 108 12.88 4.84 -5.29
N SER A 109 11.74 4.58 -4.67
CA SER A 109 11.71 3.82 -3.41
C SER A 109 12.09 2.34 -3.59
N MET A 110 11.71 1.72 -4.70
CA MET A 110 12.12 0.36 -5.05
C MET A 110 13.64 0.27 -5.32
N GLU A 111 14.21 1.28 -5.97
CA GLU A 111 15.68 1.40 -6.17
C GLU A 111 16.41 1.52 -4.83
N PHE A 112 15.83 2.19 -3.81
CA PHE A 112 16.41 2.24 -2.46
C PHE A 112 16.47 0.86 -1.80
N ASP A 113 15.46 0.01 -1.98
CA ASP A 113 15.45 -1.36 -1.45
C ASP A 113 16.55 -2.25 -2.02
N LEU A 114 17.09 -1.91 -3.20
CA LEU A 114 18.23 -2.62 -3.79
C LEU A 114 19.58 -2.14 -3.25
N GLN A 115 19.66 -0.93 -2.66
CA GLN A 115 20.93 -0.27 -2.36
C GLN A 115 21.14 0.04 -0.87
N LYS A 116 20.07 0.20 -0.09
CA LYS A 116 20.16 0.72 1.29
C LYS A 116 19.70 -0.31 2.32
N ALA A 117 20.53 -0.46 3.36
CA ALA A 117 20.18 -1.24 4.55
C ALA A 117 19.64 -0.38 5.70
N THR A 118 19.96 0.92 5.74
CA THR A 118 19.57 1.86 6.81
C THR A 118 19.17 3.21 6.21
N TYR A 119 18.29 3.92 6.92
CA TYR A 119 17.74 5.20 6.52
C TYR A 119 18.02 6.26 7.59
N ASP A 120 18.48 7.43 7.17
CA ASP A 120 18.41 8.66 7.99
C ASP A 120 16.98 9.22 7.96
N GLN A 121 16.73 10.30 8.70
CA GLN A 121 15.38 10.88 8.82
C GLN A 121 14.80 11.32 7.48
N SER A 122 15.59 11.87 6.58
CA SER A 122 15.14 12.31 5.26
C SER A 122 14.90 11.13 4.33
N GLY A 123 15.80 10.16 4.32
CA GLY A 123 15.66 8.94 3.53
C GLY A 123 14.47 8.09 3.98
N TYR A 124 14.14 8.09 5.27
CA TYR A 124 12.96 7.43 5.81
C TYR A 124 11.66 8.08 5.30
N ALA A 125 11.57 9.40 5.34
CA ALA A 125 10.42 10.11 4.81
C ALA A 125 10.25 9.90 3.30
N ASP A 126 11.34 10.01 2.53
CA ASP A 126 11.36 9.75 1.08
C ASP A 126 10.93 8.31 0.76
N TYR A 127 11.40 7.34 1.55
CA TYR A 127 11.04 5.93 1.37
C TYR A 127 9.55 5.67 1.64
N ILE A 128 9.00 6.18 2.75
CA ILE A 128 7.55 6.05 3.05
C ILE A 128 6.73 6.73 1.97
N TYR A 129 7.12 7.93 1.54
CA TYR A 129 6.43 8.64 0.47
C TYR A 129 6.36 7.77 -0.79
N GLY A 130 7.52 7.28 -1.28
CA GLY A 130 7.60 6.51 -2.50
C GLY A 130 6.96 5.12 -2.42
N SER A 131 7.17 4.38 -1.33
CA SER A 131 6.69 3.00 -1.21
C SER A 131 5.21 2.87 -0.82
N ALA A 132 4.60 3.90 -0.19
CA ALA A 132 3.25 3.78 0.36
C ALA A 132 2.35 5.00 0.11
N GLU A 133 2.82 6.23 0.35
CA GLU A 133 1.96 7.40 0.21
C GLU A 133 1.53 7.60 -1.24
N VAL A 134 2.45 7.47 -2.21
CA VAL A 134 2.12 7.62 -3.64
C VAL A 134 1.16 6.54 -4.11
N VAL A 135 1.19 5.32 -3.54
CA VAL A 135 0.22 4.27 -3.84
C VAL A 135 -1.18 4.69 -3.40
N GLY A 136 -1.28 5.26 -2.19
CA GLY A 136 -2.52 5.87 -1.70
C GLY A 136 -3.01 7.01 -2.59
N LEU A 137 -2.10 7.86 -3.09
CA LEU A 137 -2.40 8.96 -3.99
C LEU A 137 -2.85 8.48 -5.38
N MET A 138 -2.23 7.44 -5.94
CA MET A 138 -2.71 6.82 -7.18
C MET A 138 -4.14 6.27 -7.03
N CYS A 139 -4.43 5.61 -5.91
CA CYS A 139 -5.80 5.18 -5.59
C CYS A 139 -6.76 6.37 -5.43
N LEU A 140 -6.30 7.48 -4.85
CA LEU A 140 -7.12 8.68 -4.67
C LEU A 140 -7.53 9.31 -6.00
N TYR A 141 -6.68 9.27 -7.06
CA TYR A 141 -7.07 9.68 -8.41
C TYR A 141 -8.29 8.90 -8.90
N VAL A 142 -8.30 7.59 -8.67
CA VAL A 142 -9.43 6.73 -9.02
C VAL A 142 -10.67 7.09 -8.21
N PHE A 143 -10.54 7.30 -6.90
CA PHE A 143 -11.66 7.62 -6.01
C PHE A 143 -12.32 8.96 -6.33
N CYS A 144 -11.51 9.96 -6.66
CA CYS A 144 -11.99 11.31 -6.99
C CYS A 144 -12.47 11.44 -8.44
N ASN A 145 -12.17 10.48 -9.32
CA ASN A 145 -12.64 10.41 -10.71
C ASN A 145 -12.52 11.75 -11.47
N GLY A 146 -11.32 12.37 -11.43
CA GLY A 146 -11.01 13.63 -12.11
C GLY A 146 -11.38 14.90 -11.33
N ASN A 147 -12.00 14.82 -10.17
CA ASN A 147 -12.26 15.98 -9.31
C ASN A 147 -10.97 16.43 -8.60
N LYS A 148 -10.25 17.36 -9.22
CA LYS A 148 -8.98 17.88 -8.71
C LYS A 148 -9.13 18.60 -7.35
N VAL A 149 -10.22 19.32 -7.12
CA VAL A 149 -10.45 20.03 -5.86
C VAL A 149 -10.57 19.03 -4.72
N GLN A 150 -11.35 17.98 -4.92
CA GLN A 150 -11.50 16.91 -3.93
C GLN A 150 -10.21 16.12 -3.73
N TYR A 151 -9.45 15.86 -4.81
CA TYR A 151 -8.15 15.22 -4.72
C TYR A 151 -7.18 16.01 -3.85
N GLU A 152 -6.97 17.30 -4.12
CA GLU A 152 -6.06 18.13 -3.34
C GLU A 152 -6.50 18.27 -1.86
N HIS A 153 -7.81 18.37 -1.62
CA HIS A 153 -8.36 18.40 -0.27
C HIS A 153 -8.07 17.12 0.53
N LEU A 154 -8.18 15.95 -0.10
CA LEU A 154 -8.02 14.64 0.54
C LEU A 154 -6.57 14.12 0.53
N LYS A 155 -5.70 14.69 -0.31
CA LYS A 155 -4.31 14.30 -0.48
C LYS A 155 -3.54 14.13 0.84
N PRO A 156 -3.57 15.09 1.79
CA PRO A 156 -2.83 14.94 3.05
C PRO A 156 -3.30 13.76 3.90
N SER A 157 -4.60 13.43 3.85
CA SER A 157 -5.16 12.29 4.60
C SER A 157 -4.88 10.95 3.91
N ALA A 158 -4.82 10.93 2.57
CA ALA A 158 -4.42 9.74 1.82
C ALA A 158 -2.95 9.41 2.04
N GLN A 159 -2.07 10.41 2.09
CA GLN A 159 -0.66 10.26 2.45
C GLN A 159 -0.53 9.69 3.87
N ALA A 160 -1.20 10.28 4.86
CA ALA A 160 -1.19 9.78 6.23
C ALA A 160 -1.67 8.33 6.33
N LEU A 161 -2.67 7.90 5.52
CA LEU A 161 -3.11 6.50 5.49
C LEU A 161 -2.03 5.58 4.92
N GLY A 162 -1.37 5.96 3.84
CA GLY A 162 -0.24 5.22 3.26
C GLY A 162 0.91 5.09 4.26
N SER A 163 1.31 6.21 4.88
CA SER A 163 2.33 6.27 5.93
C SER A 163 2.00 5.34 7.10
N ALA A 164 0.78 5.43 7.66
CA ALA A 164 0.33 4.55 8.75
C ALA A 164 0.43 3.07 8.38
N PHE A 165 0.01 2.70 7.16
CA PHE A 165 0.07 1.32 6.70
C PHE A 165 1.51 0.82 6.59
N GLN A 166 2.40 1.63 6.04
CA GLN A 166 3.81 1.25 5.88
C GLN A 166 4.53 1.15 7.23
N LYS A 167 4.35 2.10 8.12
CA LYS A 167 4.92 2.05 9.47
C LYS A 167 4.44 0.83 10.26
N VAL A 168 3.16 0.47 10.12
CA VAL A 168 2.61 -0.77 10.71
C VAL A 168 3.22 -2.01 10.07
N ASN A 169 3.48 -2.00 8.75
CA ASN A 169 4.17 -3.10 8.07
C ASN A 169 5.60 -3.26 8.63
N PHE A 170 6.34 -2.17 8.82
CA PHE A 170 7.67 -2.22 9.42
C PHE A 170 7.65 -2.85 10.82
N LEU A 171 6.72 -2.43 11.70
CA LEU A 171 6.60 -3.05 13.02
C LEU A 171 6.15 -4.52 12.97
N ARG A 172 5.33 -4.88 11.98
CA ARG A 172 4.86 -6.26 11.79
C ARG A 172 5.98 -7.20 11.37
N ASP A 173 6.85 -6.71 10.51
CA ASP A 173 7.83 -7.51 9.80
C ASP A 173 9.27 -7.33 10.34
N VAL A 174 9.48 -6.58 11.44
CA VAL A 174 10.79 -6.29 12.05
C VAL A 174 11.70 -7.51 12.10
N LYS A 175 11.18 -8.69 12.48
CA LYS A 175 12.00 -9.90 12.54
C LYS A 175 12.60 -10.25 11.18
N ALA A 176 11.80 -10.25 10.14
CA ALA A 176 12.26 -10.61 8.79
C ALA A 176 13.18 -9.52 8.24
N ASP A 177 12.81 -8.26 8.39
CA ASP A 177 13.57 -7.13 7.86
C ASP A 177 14.93 -6.99 8.55
N TYR A 178 14.97 -7.06 9.88
CA TYR A 178 16.20 -6.92 10.65
C TYR A 178 17.08 -8.17 10.60
N GLN A 179 16.52 -9.36 10.88
CA GLN A 179 17.30 -10.59 11.03
C GLN A 179 17.66 -11.26 9.70
N GLN A 180 16.84 -11.11 8.65
CA GLN A 180 17.04 -11.79 7.36
C GLN A 180 17.59 -10.86 6.28
N LEU A 181 17.13 -9.60 6.25
CA LEU A 181 17.49 -8.63 5.22
C LEU A 181 18.47 -7.54 5.73
N ASN A 182 18.80 -7.54 7.03
CA ASN A 182 19.64 -6.53 7.68
C ASN A 182 19.16 -5.09 7.40
N ARG A 183 17.83 -4.89 7.34
CA ARG A 183 17.20 -3.60 7.08
C ARG A 183 16.64 -3.00 8.36
N VAL A 184 16.95 -1.71 8.59
CA VAL A 184 16.40 -0.90 9.69
C VAL A 184 15.73 0.32 9.08
N TYR A 185 14.40 0.36 9.13
CA TYR A 185 13.64 1.47 8.58
C TYR A 185 13.54 2.66 9.53
N PHE A 186 13.30 2.44 10.82
CA PHE A 186 13.12 3.54 11.79
C PHE A 186 14.43 4.23 12.12
N PRO A 187 14.61 5.53 11.82
CA PRO A 187 15.84 6.25 12.09
C PRO A 187 16.16 6.30 13.58
N GLY A 188 17.42 6.05 13.93
CA GLY A 188 17.89 6.11 15.31
C GLY A 188 17.40 4.99 16.22
N VAL A 189 16.71 3.97 15.67
CA VAL A 189 16.26 2.80 16.43
C VAL A 189 17.30 1.68 16.31
N ASP A 190 17.84 1.23 17.45
CA ASP A 190 18.61 -0.02 17.54
C ASP A 190 17.68 -1.13 18.05
N PHE A 191 17.39 -2.11 17.20
CA PHE A 191 16.56 -3.24 17.60
C PHE A 191 17.25 -4.22 18.56
N ASN A 192 18.57 -4.10 18.79
CA ASN A 192 19.24 -4.82 19.86
C ASN A 192 18.94 -4.23 21.24
N ASP A 193 18.62 -2.93 21.30
CA ASP A 193 18.22 -2.21 22.54
C ASP A 193 16.85 -1.53 22.34
N PHE A 194 15.89 -2.27 21.80
CA PHE A 194 14.55 -1.75 21.50
C PHE A 194 13.73 -1.54 22.76
N SER A 195 13.78 -0.32 23.29
CA SER A 195 13.14 0.03 24.56
C SER A 195 11.62 0.29 24.42
N ALA A 196 10.95 0.34 25.57
CA ALA A 196 9.52 0.68 25.64
C ALA A 196 9.26 2.13 25.21
N GLU A 197 10.18 3.04 25.49
CA GLU A 197 10.11 4.45 25.13
C GLU A 197 10.25 4.64 23.61
N MET A 198 11.23 3.95 22.98
CA MET A 198 11.38 3.94 21.50
C MET A 198 10.11 3.43 20.81
N LYS A 199 9.58 2.31 21.31
CA LYS A 199 8.32 1.74 20.80
C LYS A 199 7.16 2.72 20.95
N ALA A 200 7.02 3.37 22.12
CA ALA A 200 5.94 4.32 22.38
C ALA A 200 6.00 5.53 21.43
N SER A 201 7.19 6.05 21.15
CA SER A 201 7.38 7.16 20.20
C SER A 201 6.95 6.78 18.78
N ILE A 202 7.32 5.59 18.30
CA ILE A 202 6.89 5.08 16.99
C ILE A 202 5.36 4.91 16.97
N GLU A 203 4.78 4.39 18.04
CA GLU A 203 3.33 4.17 18.15
C GLU A 203 2.54 5.47 18.18
N GLU A 204 3.06 6.52 18.79
CA GLU A 204 2.46 7.85 18.78
C GLU A 204 2.44 8.43 17.37
N ASP A 205 3.55 8.34 16.64
CA ASP A 205 3.64 8.79 15.25
C ASP A 205 2.65 8.04 14.34
N ILE A 206 2.55 6.72 14.46
CA ILE A 206 1.57 5.90 13.73
C ILE A 206 0.14 6.29 14.10
N GLN A 207 -0.15 6.54 15.39
CA GLN A 207 -1.49 6.94 15.83
C GLN A 207 -1.91 8.28 15.22
N ASN A 208 -1.00 9.25 15.19
CA ASN A 208 -1.23 10.56 14.56
C ASN A 208 -1.56 10.42 13.07
N ASP A 209 -0.87 9.53 12.36
CA ASP A 209 -1.17 9.23 10.96
C ASP A 209 -2.57 8.61 10.80
N PHE A 210 -2.96 7.66 11.66
CA PHE A 210 -4.31 7.08 11.64
C PHE A 210 -5.40 8.11 11.92
N ASP A 211 -5.17 9.01 12.86
CA ASP A 211 -6.16 10.03 13.24
C ASP A 211 -6.35 11.04 12.10
N LYS A 212 -5.26 11.48 11.47
CA LYS A 212 -5.30 12.33 10.28
C LYS A 212 -5.97 11.64 9.09
N ALA A 213 -5.67 10.36 8.87
CA ALA A 213 -6.27 9.56 7.81
C ALA A 213 -7.78 9.41 8.00
N TYR A 214 -8.25 9.20 9.23
CA TYR A 214 -9.67 9.02 9.52
C TYR A 214 -10.50 10.24 9.11
N GLY A 215 -9.97 11.45 9.36
CA GLY A 215 -10.62 12.70 8.95
C GLY A 215 -10.90 12.79 7.44
N GLY A 216 -10.00 12.24 6.61
CA GLY A 216 -10.22 12.18 5.16
C GLY A 216 -11.11 11.00 4.73
N ILE A 217 -11.02 9.86 5.40
CA ILE A 217 -11.83 8.68 5.05
C ILE A 217 -13.33 8.99 5.11
N VAL A 218 -13.79 9.73 6.14
CA VAL A 218 -15.21 10.10 6.26
C VAL A 218 -15.68 11.09 5.18
N GLN A 219 -14.75 11.75 4.50
CA GLN A 219 -15.01 12.71 3.42
C GLN A 219 -14.80 12.09 2.02
N LEU A 220 -14.31 10.84 1.93
CA LEU A 220 -14.18 10.16 0.64
C LEU A 220 -15.55 10.04 -0.06
N PRO A 221 -15.57 10.03 -1.40
CA PRO A 221 -16.76 9.68 -2.16
C PRO A 221 -17.32 8.33 -1.71
N LEU A 222 -18.65 8.17 -1.74
CA LEU A 222 -19.33 6.94 -1.30
C LEU A 222 -18.88 5.69 -2.06
N ASN A 223 -18.44 5.85 -3.33
CA ASN A 223 -17.91 4.76 -4.15
C ASN A 223 -16.65 4.11 -3.55
N ALA A 224 -15.88 4.84 -2.76
CA ALA A 224 -14.60 4.39 -2.18
C ALA A 224 -14.63 4.25 -0.65
N ARG A 225 -15.43 5.08 0.04
CA ARG A 225 -15.39 5.26 1.50
C ARG A 225 -15.37 3.93 2.27
N PHE A 226 -16.27 3.02 1.95
CA PHE A 226 -16.43 1.79 2.73
C PHE A 226 -15.28 0.80 2.55
N GLY A 227 -14.76 0.69 1.34
CA GLY A 227 -13.59 -0.14 1.07
C GLY A 227 -12.34 0.38 1.77
N VAL A 228 -12.10 1.70 1.68
CA VAL A 228 -10.97 2.33 2.36
C VAL A 228 -11.11 2.24 3.87
N TYR A 229 -12.32 2.46 4.41
CA TYR A 229 -12.58 2.31 5.84
C TYR A 229 -12.35 0.88 6.34
N LEU A 230 -12.69 -0.15 5.56
CA LEU A 230 -12.40 -1.53 5.93
C LEU A 230 -10.88 -1.78 5.98
N ALA A 231 -10.12 -1.32 4.99
CA ALA A 231 -8.65 -1.42 5.00
C ALA A 231 -8.06 -0.71 6.23
N TYR A 232 -8.49 0.52 6.51
CA TYR A 232 -8.14 1.27 7.71
C TYR A 232 -8.40 0.47 8.99
N LYS A 233 -9.58 -0.14 9.12
CA LYS A 233 -9.94 -0.94 10.32
C LYS A 233 -9.09 -2.20 10.46
N TYR A 234 -8.71 -2.85 9.38
CA TYR A 234 -7.79 -3.98 9.44
C TYR A 234 -6.42 -3.58 9.96
N TYR A 235 -5.85 -2.50 9.42
CA TYR A 235 -4.54 -2.01 9.84
C TYR A 235 -4.58 -1.44 11.27
N LEU A 236 -5.61 -0.71 11.64
CA LEU A 236 -5.79 -0.25 13.02
C LEU A 236 -5.92 -1.42 14.01
N SER A 237 -6.57 -2.53 13.60
CA SER A 237 -6.65 -3.75 14.43
C SER A 237 -5.29 -4.43 14.57
N LEU A 238 -4.49 -4.46 13.49
CA LEU A 238 -3.12 -4.96 13.51
C LEU A 238 -2.24 -4.08 14.41
N PHE A 239 -2.32 -2.77 14.26
CA PHE A 239 -1.61 -1.80 15.08
C PHE A 239 -1.94 -1.96 16.57
N LYS A 240 -3.23 -2.06 16.93
CA LYS A 240 -3.65 -2.31 18.33
C LYS A 240 -3.07 -3.61 18.88
N LYS A 241 -2.98 -4.66 18.06
CA LYS A 241 -2.36 -5.92 18.47
C LYS A 241 -0.85 -5.76 18.71
N ILE A 242 -0.13 -5.03 17.83
CA ILE A 242 1.30 -4.70 17.99
C ILE A 242 1.50 -3.88 19.26
N LYS A 243 0.66 -2.87 19.49
CA LYS A 243 0.72 -1.98 20.66
C LYS A 243 0.58 -2.72 21.98
N ALA A 244 -0.23 -3.79 22.01
CA ALA A 244 -0.42 -4.61 23.21
C ALA A 244 0.76 -5.55 23.52
N LEU A 245 1.75 -5.69 22.66
CA LEU A 245 2.93 -6.53 22.85
C LEU A 245 4.07 -5.75 23.50
N GLN A 246 4.88 -6.46 24.29
CA GLN A 246 6.17 -5.94 24.76
C GLN A 246 7.14 -5.78 23.57
N PRO A 247 8.13 -4.85 23.61
CA PRO A 247 9.08 -4.63 22.53
C PRO A 247 9.75 -5.90 22.02
N GLN A 248 10.23 -6.75 22.94
CA GLN A 248 10.93 -8.00 22.63
C GLN A 248 10.05 -9.00 21.86
N LYS A 249 8.74 -9.00 22.12
CA LYS A 249 7.78 -9.90 21.44
C LYS A 249 7.56 -9.55 19.97
N ILE A 250 7.78 -8.28 19.59
CA ILE A 250 7.70 -7.85 18.20
C ILE A 250 8.85 -8.45 17.36
N LEU A 251 10.01 -8.64 17.99
CA LEU A 251 11.21 -9.22 17.37
C LEU A 251 11.17 -10.74 17.22
N GLU A 252 10.24 -11.44 17.88
CA GLU A 252 10.21 -12.91 17.89
C GLU A 252 9.53 -13.52 16.65
N HIS A 253 8.45 -12.89 16.15
CA HIS A 253 7.68 -13.45 15.04
C HIS A 253 6.78 -12.42 14.35
N ARG A 254 6.48 -12.67 13.07
CA ARG A 254 5.56 -11.86 12.28
C ARG A 254 4.17 -11.82 12.90
N ILE A 255 3.68 -10.61 13.19
CA ILE A 255 2.38 -10.41 13.84
C ILE A 255 1.26 -10.44 12.78
N ARG A 256 0.22 -11.23 13.04
CA ARG A 256 -0.91 -11.40 12.11
C ARG A 256 -2.25 -11.27 12.82
N ILE A 257 -3.27 -10.80 12.09
CA ILE A 257 -4.67 -10.85 12.52
C ILE A 257 -5.28 -12.14 11.97
N PRO A 258 -5.93 -12.97 12.82
CA PRO A 258 -6.61 -14.17 12.38
C PRO A 258 -7.77 -13.87 11.42
N ASN A 259 -8.08 -14.80 10.51
CA ASN A 259 -9.13 -14.61 9.52
C ASN A 259 -10.52 -14.41 10.13
N TYR A 260 -10.84 -15.08 11.24
CA TYR A 260 -12.12 -14.86 11.94
C TYR A 260 -12.25 -13.42 12.47
N HIS A 261 -11.18 -12.83 12.95
CA HIS A 261 -11.18 -11.43 13.40
C HIS A 261 -11.38 -10.47 12.20
N LYS A 262 -10.73 -10.74 11.07
CA LYS A 262 -10.97 -9.97 9.83
C LYS A 262 -12.44 -10.06 9.40
N ALA A 263 -13.03 -11.26 9.42
CA ALA A 263 -14.45 -11.45 9.08
C ALA A 263 -15.36 -10.64 10.02
N TRP A 264 -15.09 -10.64 11.32
CA TRP A 264 -15.85 -9.87 12.31
C TRP A 264 -15.71 -8.35 12.09
N VAL A 265 -14.49 -7.86 11.82
CA VAL A 265 -14.26 -6.44 11.48
C VAL A 265 -15.03 -6.06 10.21
N ALA A 266 -14.99 -6.91 9.17
CA ALA A 266 -15.74 -6.67 7.93
C ALA A 266 -17.25 -6.60 8.19
N ALA A 267 -17.80 -7.54 8.95
CA ALA A 267 -19.22 -7.55 9.31
C ALA A 267 -19.63 -6.26 10.04
N LYS A 268 -18.83 -5.79 11.00
CA LYS A 268 -19.08 -4.51 11.69
C LYS A 268 -19.06 -3.31 10.75
N VAL A 269 -18.11 -3.27 9.81
CA VAL A 269 -18.03 -2.19 8.81
C VAL A 269 -19.28 -2.21 7.93
N VAL A 270 -19.71 -3.37 7.43
CA VAL A 270 -20.93 -3.49 6.61
C VAL A 270 -22.17 -3.01 7.38
N ILE A 271 -22.34 -3.42 8.65
CA ILE A 271 -23.48 -2.98 9.48
C ILE A 271 -23.47 -1.45 9.68
N ARG A 272 -22.31 -0.87 10.01
CA ARG A 272 -22.18 0.60 10.17
C ARG A 272 -22.50 1.34 8.88
N THR A 273 -22.09 0.78 7.75
CA THR A 273 -22.37 1.29 6.42
C THR A 273 -23.87 1.34 6.13
N GLN A 274 -24.57 0.24 6.41
CA GLN A 274 -26.02 0.13 6.19
C GLN A 274 -26.82 1.09 7.10
N LEU A 275 -26.27 1.40 8.28
CA LEU A 275 -26.90 2.31 9.25
C LEU A 275 -26.48 3.78 9.06
N ASN A 276 -25.72 4.15 8.01
CA ASN A 276 -25.17 5.50 7.80
C ASN A 276 -24.42 6.07 9.02
N LEU A 277 -23.69 5.23 9.76
CA LEU A 277 -22.93 5.59 10.97
C LEU A 277 -21.44 5.86 10.68
N LEU A 278 -21.11 6.28 9.45
CA LEU A 278 -19.77 6.68 9.03
C LEU A 278 -19.74 8.13 8.58
#